data_bba0beb4ffa7a9806f99c3ad23f8de0c
#
_entry.id   bba0beb4ffa7a9806f99c3ad23f8de0c
#
_cell.length_a   1.000
_cell.length_b   1.000
_cell.length_c   1.000
_cell.angle_alpha   90.00
_cell.angle_beta   90.00
_cell.angle_gamma   90.00
#
_symmetry.space_group_name_H-M   'P 1'
#
loop_
_entity.id
_entity.type
_entity.pdbx_description
1 polymer ?
#
loop_
_entity_poly.entity_id
_entity_poly.type
_entity_poly.pdbx_seq_one_letter_code
_entity_poly.pdbx_strand_id
1 'polypeptide(L)'
;MIKPLIRPGITFLKSTSEYQWLLPKKSFFNFEKDVYTCMCISHIPPEGSTYGINVLESIENDVILYRDKGHIILCGDMNARTRCEKDYIENDSNDGINVYDNYSPDFSISDWVNEDKTLCDRGKQLLDMCISYRMRIVNGRTVGDSTGKFTCYMYNGNSTIDYFIFSECLFNDILSFHVNDVFPKLSDHSKISLRLAASVNLVENKVQMTEFPCNFIWKKDSEESYKKAFQSDLIKDKIKNLCIDIETPDIDT
;
A
#
# COMPACT_ATOMS: atom_id res chain seq x y z
N MET A 1 -7.95 -4.71 5.73
CA MET A 1 -8.86 -4.15 6.77
C MET A 1 -8.02 -3.64 7.92
N ILE A 2 -8.17 -2.36 8.29
CA ILE A 2 -7.43 -1.76 9.42
C ILE A 2 -8.04 -2.27 10.73
N LYS A 3 -7.19 -2.79 11.63
CA LYS A 3 -7.68 -3.27 12.93
C LYS A 3 -8.34 -2.14 13.72
N PRO A 4 -9.46 -2.38 14.44
CA PRO A 4 -10.18 -1.33 15.18
C PRO A 4 -9.32 -0.55 16.16
N LEU A 5 -8.34 -1.21 16.82
CA LEU A 5 -7.43 -0.59 17.80
C LEU A 5 -6.51 0.48 17.19
N ILE A 6 -6.17 0.38 15.91
CA ILE A 6 -5.25 1.33 15.25
C ILE A 6 -5.99 2.34 14.36
N ARG A 7 -7.27 2.12 14.08
CA ARG A 7 -8.08 3.01 13.25
C ARG A 7 -8.08 4.47 13.72
N PRO A 8 -8.17 4.78 15.03
CA PRO A 8 -8.09 6.17 15.51
C PRO A 8 -6.76 6.87 15.24
N GLY A 9 -5.69 6.07 15.03
CA GLY A 9 -4.35 6.58 14.69
C GLY A 9 -4.13 6.85 13.21
N ILE A 10 -5.15 6.69 12.35
CA ILE A 10 -5.02 6.84 10.90
C ILE A 10 -6.00 7.89 10.40
N THR A 11 -5.50 8.82 9.60
CA THR A 11 -6.32 9.79 8.86
C THR A 11 -6.35 9.38 7.38
N PHE A 12 -7.53 9.38 6.78
CA PHE A 12 -7.69 9.18 5.34
C PHE A 12 -7.47 10.53 4.65
N LEU A 13 -6.53 10.58 3.70
CA LEU A 13 -6.21 11.78 2.95
C LEU A 13 -6.95 11.84 1.61
N LYS A 14 -7.02 10.70 0.91
CA LYS A 14 -7.66 10.56 -0.40
C LYS A 14 -8.09 9.12 -0.58
N SER A 15 -9.23 8.90 -1.25
CA SER A 15 -9.71 7.58 -1.61
C SER A 15 -10.30 7.62 -3.02
N THR A 16 -9.89 6.68 -3.85
CA THR A 16 -10.46 6.39 -5.17
C THR A 16 -10.89 4.93 -5.23
N SER A 17 -11.35 4.46 -6.37
CA SER A 17 -11.63 3.03 -6.59
C SER A 17 -10.35 2.19 -6.62
N GLU A 18 -9.22 2.77 -7.03
CA GLU A 18 -7.97 2.05 -7.28
C GLU A 18 -6.94 2.22 -6.17
N TYR A 19 -6.99 3.32 -5.40
CA TYR A 19 -5.99 3.56 -4.35
C TYR A 19 -6.51 4.45 -3.23
N GLN A 20 -5.84 4.34 -2.07
CA GLN A 20 -6.13 5.14 -0.88
C GLN A 20 -4.85 5.69 -0.27
N TRP A 21 -4.88 6.97 0.07
CA TRP A 21 -3.83 7.60 0.87
C TRP A 21 -4.22 7.69 2.33
N LEU A 22 -3.32 7.23 3.18
CA LEU A 22 -3.45 7.19 4.63
C LEU A 22 -2.33 8.00 5.27
N LEU A 23 -2.65 8.69 6.35
CA LEU A 23 -1.68 9.37 7.19
C LEU A 23 -1.72 8.78 8.60
N PRO A 24 -0.73 7.98 9.01
CA PRO A 24 -0.55 7.59 10.40
C PRO A 24 -0.26 8.83 11.27
N LYS A 25 -1.03 8.99 12.35
CA LYS A 25 -0.88 10.13 13.28
C LYS A 25 0.34 9.93 14.16
N LYS A 26 1.22 10.91 14.24
CA LYS A 26 2.41 10.88 15.10
C LYS A 26 2.09 10.64 16.58
N SER A 27 0.97 11.14 17.07
CA SER A 27 0.53 10.92 18.45
C SER A 27 0.19 9.47 18.77
N PHE A 28 -0.07 8.66 17.74
CA PHE A 28 -0.43 7.26 17.88
C PHE A 28 0.69 6.32 17.45
N PHE A 29 1.40 6.66 16.37
CA PHE A 29 2.54 5.91 15.84
C PHE A 29 3.82 6.72 16.09
N ASN A 30 4.71 6.18 16.88
CA ASN A 30 6.00 6.78 17.12
C ASN A 30 7.03 6.15 16.17
N PHE A 31 7.20 6.78 15.00
CA PHE A 31 8.30 6.47 14.11
C PHE A 31 9.58 7.13 14.66
N GLU A 32 10.72 6.48 14.49
CA GLU A 32 12.00 7.02 15.00
C GLU A 32 12.34 8.39 14.41
N LYS A 33 11.88 8.64 13.17
CA LYS A 33 12.04 9.95 12.52
C LYS A 33 10.83 10.84 12.74
N ASP A 34 11.11 12.05 13.12
CA ASP A 34 10.09 13.07 13.49
C ASP A 34 9.32 13.65 12.28
N VAL A 35 9.16 12.86 11.23
CA VAL A 35 8.54 13.25 9.97
C VAL A 35 7.26 12.46 9.74
N TYR A 36 6.26 13.09 9.11
CA TYR A 36 5.04 12.40 8.70
C TYR A 36 5.35 11.32 7.66
N THR A 37 4.60 10.22 7.70
CA THR A 37 4.69 9.15 6.71
C THR A 37 3.34 9.02 6.03
N CYS A 38 3.27 9.34 4.73
CA CYS A 38 2.06 9.14 3.93
C CYS A 38 2.13 7.76 3.28
N MET A 39 1.09 6.96 3.46
CA MET A 39 1.01 5.60 2.92
C MET A 39 -0.08 5.52 1.86
N CYS A 40 0.28 5.05 0.67
CA CYS A 40 -0.65 4.71 -0.40
C CYS A 40 -0.85 3.19 -0.47
N ILE A 41 -2.09 2.75 -0.49
CA ILE A 41 -2.47 1.36 -0.77
C ILE A 41 -3.15 1.36 -2.12
N SER A 42 -2.63 0.61 -3.08
CA SER A 42 -3.09 0.60 -4.47
C SER A 42 -3.47 -0.79 -4.97
N HIS A 43 -4.40 -0.79 -5.92
CA HIS A 43 -4.69 -1.90 -6.81
C HIS A 43 -4.89 -1.34 -8.21
N ILE A 44 -3.82 -1.30 -8.98
CA ILE A 44 -3.83 -0.72 -10.33
C ILE A 44 -4.34 -1.80 -11.31
N PRO A 45 -5.36 -1.54 -12.12
CA PRO A 45 -5.82 -2.51 -13.12
C PRO A 45 -4.73 -2.89 -14.12
N PRO A 46 -4.79 -4.10 -14.73
CA PRO A 46 -3.84 -4.53 -15.75
C PRO A 46 -3.73 -3.55 -16.92
N GLU A 47 -2.59 -3.54 -17.59
CA GLU A 47 -2.40 -2.77 -18.83
C GLU A 47 -3.43 -3.20 -19.90
N GLY A 48 -3.97 -2.22 -20.63
CA GLY A 48 -5.03 -2.45 -21.62
C GLY A 48 -6.44 -2.53 -21.04
N SER A 49 -6.60 -2.44 -19.71
CA SER A 49 -7.91 -2.30 -19.09
C SER A 49 -8.55 -0.95 -19.50
N THR A 50 -9.88 -0.96 -19.72
CA THR A 50 -10.65 0.27 -19.92
C THR A 50 -10.87 1.04 -18.61
N TYR A 51 -10.59 0.42 -17.48
CA TYR A 51 -10.65 0.99 -16.13
C TYR A 51 -9.25 1.37 -15.66
N GLY A 52 -9.16 2.45 -14.90
CA GLY A 52 -7.89 2.85 -14.27
C GLY A 52 -6.84 3.37 -15.25
N ILE A 53 -7.26 4.06 -16.31
CA ILE A 53 -6.35 4.79 -17.21
C ILE A 53 -5.62 5.84 -16.37
N ASN A 54 -4.28 5.87 -16.49
CA ASN A 54 -3.41 6.83 -15.80
C ASN A 54 -3.42 6.78 -14.26
N VAL A 55 -3.77 5.64 -13.64
CA VAL A 55 -3.74 5.52 -12.16
C VAL A 55 -2.33 5.74 -11.62
N LEU A 56 -1.30 5.19 -12.25
CA LEU A 56 0.09 5.38 -11.81
C LEU A 56 0.51 6.85 -11.87
N GLU A 57 0.15 7.57 -12.94
CA GLU A 57 0.36 9.01 -13.06
C GLU A 57 -0.39 9.79 -11.97
N SER A 58 -1.61 9.38 -11.64
CA SER A 58 -2.38 9.99 -10.54
C SER A 58 -1.72 9.77 -9.19
N ILE A 59 -1.16 8.58 -8.94
CA ILE A 59 -0.38 8.28 -7.74
C ILE A 59 0.90 9.12 -7.71
N GLU A 60 1.58 9.28 -8.84
CA GLU A 60 2.78 10.11 -8.96
C GLU A 60 2.50 11.57 -8.63
N ASN A 61 1.42 12.14 -9.15
CA ASN A 61 0.98 13.49 -8.80
C ASN A 61 0.70 13.65 -7.29
N ASP A 62 0.13 12.64 -6.67
CA ASP A 62 -0.08 12.62 -5.22
C ASP A 62 1.24 12.46 -4.45
N VAL A 63 2.21 11.69 -4.96
CA VAL A 63 3.57 11.61 -4.40
C VAL A 63 4.21 12.99 -4.36
N ILE A 64 4.13 13.77 -5.46
CA ILE A 64 4.60 15.15 -5.51
C ILE A 64 3.97 16.00 -4.40
N LEU A 65 2.66 15.88 -4.24
CA LEU A 65 1.91 16.66 -3.24
C LEU A 65 2.24 16.27 -1.78
N TYR A 66 2.47 14.97 -1.53
CA TYR A 66 2.62 14.47 -0.17
C TYR A 66 4.08 14.36 0.28
N ARG A 67 5.07 14.27 -0.64
CA ARG A 67 6.50 14.22 -0.28
C ARG A 67 6.97 15.43 0.51
N ASP A 68 6.40 16.60 0.25
CA ASP A 68 6.72 17.83 0.99
C ASP A 68 6.20 17.79 2.44
N LYS A 69 5.24 16.92 2.74
CA LYS A 69 4.69 16.71 4.07
C LYS A 69 5.46 15.65 4.86
N GLY A 70 6.22 14.80 4.15
CA GLY A 70 6.97 13.73 4.80
C GLY A 70 7.36 12.59 3.88
N HIS A 71 7.65 11.45 4.49
CA HIS A 71 8.07 10.25 3.77
C HIS A 71 6.88 9.53 3.12
N ILE A 72 7.17 8.83 2.04
CA ILE A 72 6.18 8.10 1.25
C ILE A 72 6.39 6.59 1.39
N ILE A 73 5.30 5.87 1.54
CA ILE A 73 5.21 4.42 1.41
C ILE A 73 4.13 4.11 0.38
N LEU A 74 4.48 3.40 -0.68
CA LEU A 74 3.51 2.83 -1.60
C LEU A 74 3.45 1.32 -1.38
N CYS A 75 2.28 0.72 -1.40
CA CYS A 75 2.13 -0.72 -1.32
C CYS A 75 0.88 -1.21 -2.06
N GLY A 76 0.95 -2.43 -2.55
CA GLY A 76 -0.16 -3.11 -3.21
C GLY A 76 0.17 -3.60 -4.61
N ASP A 77 -0.88 -3.94 -5.34
CA ASP A 77 -0.79 -4.39 -6.72
C ASP A 77 -0.61 -3.18 -7.65
N MET A 78 0.57 -3.09 -8.25
CA MET A 78 0.92 -2.05 -9.22
C MET A 78 0.69 -2.52 -10.67
N ASN A 79 0.43 -3.81 -10.87
CA ASN A 79 0.38 -4.45 -12.20
C ASN A 79 1.54 -4.02 -13.11
N ALA A 80 2.73 -3.88 -12.51
CA ALA A 80 3.96 -3.40 -13.13
C ALA A 80 5.06 -4.45 -12.98
N ARG A 81 5.66 -4.91 -14.06
CA ARG A 81 6.76 -5.89 -14.05
C ARG A 81 8.07 -5.15 -14.26
N THR A 82 8.91 -5.11 -13.25
CA THR A 82 10.11 -4.24 -13.21
C THR A 82 11.41 -5.00 -13.50
N ARG A 83 11.37 -6.34 -13.63
CA ARG A 83 12.60 -7.11 -13.67
C ARG A 83 13.46 -6.81 -12.43
N CYS A 84 14.77 -6.80 -12.53
CA CYS A 84 15.71 -6.28 -11.52
C CYS A 84 16.44 -5.03 -12.02
N GLU A 85 15.70 -4.15 -12.71
CA GLU A 85 16.26 -2.87 -13.16
C GLU A 85 16.49 -1.94 -11.96
N LYS A 86 17.44 -1.02 -12.09
CA LYS A 86 17.83 -0.14 -10.99
C LYS A 86 16.73 0.88 -10.69
N ASP A 87 16.48 1.09 -9.43
CA ASP A 87 15.56 2.10 -8.89
C ASP A 87 16.29 3.31 -8.31
N TYR A 88 17.55 3.53 -8.77
CA TYR A 88 18.44 4.61 -8.36
C TYR A 88 19.33 5.04 -9.54
N ILE A 89 19.91 6.24 -9.48
CA ILE A 89 20.85 6.73 -10.48
C ILE A 89 22.24 6.13 -10.19
N GLU A 90 22.73 5.36 -11.13
CA GLU A 90 24.06 4.74 -11.01
C GLU A 90 25.16 5.76 -11.26
N ASN A 91 26.23 5.70 -10.44
CA ASN A 91 27.39 6.58 -10.51
C ASN A 91 27.05 8.08 -10.42
N ASP A 92 25.96 8.40 -9.74
CA ASP A 92 25.65 9.78 -9.45
C ASP A 92 26.69 10.39 -8.52
N SER A 93 27.30 11.52 -8.92
CA SER A 93 28.33 12.19 -8.15
C SER A 93 28.23 13.71 -8.28
N ASN A 94 28.82 14.41 -7.33
CA ASN A 94 28.98 15.86 -7.37
C ASN A 94 30.20 16.32 -8.17
N ASP A 95 30.96 15.37 -8.76
CA ASP A 95 32.22 15.69 -9.44
C ASP A 95 31.95 16.44 -10.74
N GLY A 96 32.47 17.66 -10.83
CA GLY A 96 32.44 18.47 -12.04
C GLY A 96 31.17 19.30 -12.30
N ILE A 97 30.23 19.30 -11.36
CA ILE A 97 29.05 20.16 -11.41
C ILE A 97 29.24 21.31 -10.41
N ASN A 98 29.05 22.56 -10.84
CA ASN A 98 28.85 23.67 -9.91
C ASN A 98 27.52 23.44 -9.19
N VAL A 99 27.53 22.68 -8.13
CA VAL A 99 26.32 22.25 -7.42
C VAL A 99 25.86 23.41 -6.55
N TYR A 100 24.61 23.80 -6.71
CA TYR A 100 23.88 24.54 -5.70
C TYR A 100 23.92 23.73 -4.40
N ASP A 101 24.18 24.35 -3.28
CA ASP A 101 24.60 23.79 -1.97
C ASP A 101 23.75 22.64 -1.37
N ASN A 102 22.77 22.10 -2.08
CA ASN A 102 21.81 21.13 -1.55
C ASN A 102 21.64 19.85 -2.38
N TYR A 103 22.47 19.59 -3.40
CA TYR A 103 22.37 18.35 -4.15
C TYR A 103 23.02 17.21 -3.34
N SER A 104 22.28 16.15 -3.11
CA SER A 104 22.78 14.91 -2.54
C SER A 104 22.75 13.84 -3.63
N PRO A 105 23.91 13.29 -4.03
CA PRO A 105 23.95 12.23 -5.03
C PRO A 105 23.06 11.07 -4.64
N ASP A 106 22.48 10.42 -5.64
CA ASP A 106 21.74 9.20 -5.45
C ASP A 106 22.70 8.03 -5.23
N PHE A 107 22.27 7.02 -4.47
CA PHE A 107 23.10 5.86 -4.20
C PHE A 107 22.27 4.59 -4.08
N SER A 108 22.91 3.46 -4.34
CA SER A 108 22.30 2.16 -4.08
C SER A 108 22.33 1.86 -2.58
N ILE A 109 21.17 1.51 -2.02
CA ILE A 109 21.10 0.95 -0.67
C ILE A 109 21.65 -0.48 -0.68
N SER A 110 21.21 -1.26 -1.67
CA SER A 110 21.66 -2.62 -1.99
C SER A 110 21.06 -3.01 -3.33
N ASP A 111 21.75 -3.89 -4.04
CA ASP A 111 21.15 -4.48 -5.24
C ASP A 111 19.96 -5.35 -4.83
N TRP A 112 18.93 -5.32 -5.66
CA TRP A 112 17.76 -6.14 -5.46
C TRP A 112 17.65 -7.22 -6.52
N VAL A 113 17.05 -8.33 -6.15
CA VAL A 113 16.85 -9.49 -7.01
C VAL A 113 15.36 -9.65 -7.28
N ASN A 114 15.02 -10.14 -8.48
CA ASN A 114 13.65 -10.45 -8.84
C ASN A 114 13.61 -11.74 -9.64
N GLU A 115 12.80 -12.70 -9.23
CA GLU A 115 12.54 -13.92 -9.99
C GLU A 115 11.87 -13.62 -11.32
N ASP A 116 11.04 -12.54 -11.38
CA ASP A 116 10.43 -12.08 -12.61
C ASP A 116 11.45 -11.40 -13.53
N LYS A 117 11.68 -12.00 -14.69
CA LYS A 117 12.66 -11.50 -15.68
C LYS A 117 12.04 -10.58 -16.73
N THR A 118 10.76 -10.26 -16.60
CA THR A 118 10.04 -9.41 -17.56
C THR A 118 10.05 -7.95 -17.10
N LEU A 119 10.24 -7.06 -18.06
CA LEU A 119 10.08 -5.63 -17.91
C LEU A 119 8.94 -5.18 -18.82
N CYS A 120 7.90 -4.56 -18.28
CA CYS A 120 6.80 -3.95 -19.05
C CYS A 120 6.88 -2.42 -19.02
N ASP A 121 6.07 -1.75 -19.83
CA ASP A 121 6.14 -0.29 -19.93
C ASP A 121 5.70 0.38 -18.62
N ARG A 122 4.68 -0.13 -17.94
CA ARG A 122 4.31 0.34 -16.60
C ARG A 122 5.42 0.10 -15.58
N GLY A 123 6.17 -1.01 -15.72
CA GLY A 123 7.33 -1.28 -14.88
C GLY A 123 8.43 -0.23 -15.03
N LYS A 124 8.68 0.23 -16.26
CA LYS A 124 9.60 1.35 -16.53
C LYS A 124 9.11 2.64 -15.88
N GLN A 125 7.82 2.98 -16.06
CA GLN A 125 7.22 4.17 -15.43
C GLN A 125 7.33 4.13 -13.91
N LEU A 126 7.11 2.95 -13.29
CA LEU A 126 7.25 2.77 -11.85
C LEU A 126 8.70 2.99 -11.39
N LEU A 127 9.67 2.49 -12.14
CA LEU A 127 11.11 2.70 -11.87
C LEU A 127 11.50 4.17 -12.05
N ASP A 128 11.03 4.83 -13.11
CA ASP A 128 11.26 6.26 -13.34
C ASP A 128 10.71 7.10 -12.19
N MET A 129 9.53 6.75 -11.67
CA MET A 129 8.97 7.38 -10.46
C MET A 129 9.86 7.11 -9.23
N CYS A 130 10.34 5.88 -9.04
CA CYS A 130 11.24 5.55 -7.94
C CYS A 130 12.53 6.40 -7.97
N ILE A 131 13.15 6.51 -9.13
CA ILE A 131 14.35 7.31 -9.34
C ILE A 131 14.06 8.80 -9.07
N SER A 132 13.01 9.34 -9.70
CA SER A 132 12.66 10.77 -9.63
C SER A 132 12.37 11.26 -8.21
N TYR A 133 11.82 10.39 -7.35
CA TYR A 133 11.41 10.74 -5.99
C TYR A 133 12.24 10.05 -4.90
N ARG A 134 13.38 9.46 -5.26
CA ARG A 134 14.27 8.74 -4.33
C ARG A 134 13.52 7.71 -3.51
N MET A 135 12.75 6.89 -4.19
CA MET A 135 12.02 5.77 -3.61
C MET A 135 12.71 4.46 -3.99
N ARG A 136 12.60 3.46 -3.13
CA ARG A 136 13.26 2.15 -3.32
C ARG A 136 12.26 1.01 -3.19
N ILE A 137 12.35 0.06 -4.09
CA ILE A 137 11.58 -1.18 -4.03
C ILE A 137 12.14 -2.04 -2.90
N VAL A 138 11.27 -2.57 -2.03
CA VAL A 138 11.65 -3.38 -0.86
C VAL A 138 11.84 -4.85 -1.22
N ASN A 139 11.03 -5.35 -2.17
CA ASN A 139 11.06 -6.73 -2.65
C ASN A 139 12.47 -7.13 -3.09
N GLY A 140 12.90 -8.34 -2.77
CA GLY A 140 14.14 -8.91 -3.28
C GLY A 140 15.44 -8.35 -2.72
N ARG A 141 15.40 -7.48 -1.68
CA ARG A 141 16.62 -6.91 -1.07
C ARG A 141 16.58 -6.84 0.45
N THR A 142 15.53 -7.32 1.07
CA THR A 142 15.37 -7.20 2.53
C THR A 142 15.29 -8.56 3.22
N VAL A 143 15.50 -8.57 4.53
CA VAL A 143 15.34 -9.78 5.35
C VAL A 143 13.93 -10.34 5.18
N GLY A 144 13.83 -11.62 4.83
CA GLY A 144 12.57 -12.35 4.60
C GLY A 144 12.18 -12.50 3.13
N ASP A 145 12.71 -11.67 2.23
CA ASP A 145 12.68 -11.88 0.78
C ASP A 145 13.97 -11.33 0.16
N SER A 146 14.97 -12.20 0.05
CA SER A 146 16.24 -11.90 -0.61
C SER A 146 16.31 -12.39 -2.04
N THR A 147 15.27 -13.06 -2.55
CA THR A 147 15.23 -13.66 -3.89
C THR A 147 14.29 -12.93 -4.83
N GLY A 148 13.42 -12.05 -4.30
CA GLY A 148 12.42 -11.34 -5.09
C GLY A 148 11.37 -12.28 -5.65
N LYS A 149 10.70 -13.01 -4.76
CA LYS A 149 9.70 -14.02 -5.11
C LYS A 149 8.57 -13.46 -5.94
N PHE A 150 8.00 -14.30 -6.79
CA PHE A 150 6.73 -14.00 -7.45
C PHE A 150 5.64 -13.67 -6.45
N THR A 151 4.80 -12.70 -6.80
CA THR A 151 3.66 -12.29 -5.96
C THR A 151 2.31 -12.66 -6.58
N CYS A 152 2.28 -13.01 -7.88
CA CYS A 152 1.09 -13.42 -8.59
C CYS A 152 1.36 -14.72 -9.38
N TYR A 153 0.42 -15.66 -9.32
CA TYR A 153 0.53 -17.00 -9.88
C TYR A 153 -0.68 -17.31 -10.76
N MET A 154 -0.56 -17.00 -12.04
CA MET A 154 -1.62 -17.23 -13.01
C MET A 154 -1.34 -18.47 -13.86
N TYR A 155 -2.38 -18.99 -14.53
CA TYR A 155 -2.26 -20.17 -15.41
C TYR A 155 -1.27 -19.98 -16.58
N ASN A 156 -1.03 -18.74 -16.99
CA ASN A 156 -0.14 -18.36 -18.09
C ASN A 156 1.26 -17.93 -17.62
N GLY A 157 1.56 -18.03 -16.35
CA GLY A 157 2.86 -17.71 -15.77
C GLY A 157 2.79 -16.93 -14.48
N ASN A 158 3.95 -16.80 -13.83
CA ASN A 158 4.10 -16.08 -12.58
C ASN A 158 4.68 -14.69 -12.82
N SER A 159 4.40 -13.76 -11.93
CA SER A 159 4.89 -12.39 -12.00
C SER A 159 5.09 -11.77 -10.61
N THR A 160 5.95 -10.76 -10.54
CA THR A 160 6.09 -9.89 -9.37
C THR A 160 5.47 -8.55 -9.74
N ILE A 161 4.30 -8.28 -9.18
CA ILE A 161 3.49 -7.09 -9.47
C ILE A 161 2.96 -6.40 -8.22
N ASP A 162 3.07 -7.05 -7.06
CA ASP A 162 2.76 -6.48 -5.76
C ASP A 162 4.04 -6.02 -5.08
N TYR A 163 4.08 -4.77 -4.68
CA TYR A 163 5.29 -4.15 -4.14
C TYR A 163 5.04 -3.44 -2.82
N PHE A 164 6.13 -3.32 -2.04
CA PHE A 164 6.35 -2.22 -1.12
C PHE A 164 7.46 -1.32 -1.65
N ILE A 165 7.21 -0.02 -1.71
CA ILE A 165 8.13 1.00 -2.21
C ILE A 165 8.20 2.11 -1.17
N PHE A 166 9.41 2.47 -0.77
CA PHE A 166 9.67 3.37 0.35
C PHE A 166 10.52 4.56 -0.06
N SER A 167 10.24 5.73 0.50
CA SER A 167 11.26 6.80 0.52
C SER A 167 12.56 6.24 1.08
N GLU A 168 13.67 6.50 0.42
CA GLU A 168 15.00 5.96 0.73
C GLU A 168 15.37 6.08 2.22
N CYS A 169 15.05 7.21 2.82
CA CYS A 169 15.36 7.49 4.22
C CYS A 169 14.65 6.59 5.24
N LEU A 170 13.54 5.94 4.86
CA LEU A 170 12.82 4.97 5.70
C LEU A 170 13.36 3.54 5.57
N PHE A 171 14.30 3.30 4.67
CA PHE A 171 14.71 1.93 4.35
C PHE A 171 15.36 1.23 5.53
N ASN A 172 16.11 1.96 6.36
CA ASN A 172 16.75 1.44 7.57
C ASN A 172 15.73 1.05 8.67
N ASP A 173 14.50 1.54 8.58
CA ASP A 173 13.45 1.23 9.54
C ASP A 173 12.72 -0.08 9.19
N ILE A 174 13.06 -0.71 8.06
CA ILE A 174 12.49 -1.99 7.62
C ILE A 174 13.15 -3.14 8.38
N LEU A 175 12.38 -3.83 9.21
CA LEU A 175 12.85 -4.99 9.97
C LEU A 175 12.80 -6.27 9.13
N SER A 176 11.74 -6.46 8.36
CA SER A 176 11.60 -7.60 7.45
C SER A 176 10.46 -7.39 6.46
N PHE A 177 10.60 -8.00 5.29
CA PHE A 177 9.55 -8.10 4.28
C PHE A 177 9.39 -9.56 3.86
N HIS A 178 8.16 -10.04 3.72
CA HIS A 178 7.89 -11.42 3.35
C HIS A 178 6.83 -11.50 2.26
N VAL A 179 7.11 -12.31 1.25
CA VAL A 179 6.13 -12.83 0.32
C VAL A 179 5.72 -14.21 0.84
N ASN A 180 4.48 -14.32 1.30
CA ASN A 180 3.94 -15.55 1.85
C ASN A 180 3.59 -16.54 0.72
N ASP A 181 3.40 -17.80 1.05
CA ASP A 181 2.93 -18.78 0.08
C ASP A 181 1.54 -18.39 -0.44
N VAL A 182 1.34 -18.59 -1.74
CA VAL A 182 0.04 -18.38 -2.36
C VAL A 182 -0.97 -19.39 -1.80
N PHE A 183 -2.21 -18.94 -1.62
CA PHE A 183 -3.32 -19.80 -1.24
C PHE A 183 -4.35 -19.88 -2.40
N PRO A 184 -4.16 -20.79 -3.37
CA PRO A 184 -4.87 -20.78 -4.66
C PRO A 184 -6.40 -20.86 -4.55
N LYS A 185 -6.93 -21.33 -3.42
CA LYS A 185 -8.38 -21.37 -3.16
C LYS A 185 -8.97 -19.99 -2.85
N LEU A 186 -8.16 -19.00 -2.50
CA LEU A 186 -8.59 -17.66 -2.13
C LEU A 186 -8.16 -16.60 -3.13
N SER A 187 -6.96 -16.71 -3.68
CA SER A 187 -6.38 -15.71 -4.56
C SER A 187 -5.23 -16.31 -5.37
N ASP A 188 -5.00 -15.79 -6.54
CA ASP A 188 -3.80 -15.98 -7.36
C ASP A 188 -2.64 -15.09 -6.93
N HIS A 189 -2.88 -14.12 -6.03
CA HIS A 189 -1.85 -13.31 -5.41
C HIS A 189 -1.39 -13.87 -4.07
N SER A 190 -0.08 -13.76 -3.83
CA SER A 190 0.54 -14.00 -2.52
C SER A 190 0.33 -12.80 -1.61
N LYS A 191 0.04 -13.09 -0.34
CA LYS A 191 0.05 -12.03 0.66
C LYS A 191 1.47 -11.50 0.85
N ILE A 192 1.68 -10.22 0.68
CA ILE A 192 2.91 -9.53 1.08
C ILE A 192 2.74 -8.91 2.46
N SER A 193 3.79 -8.92 3.27
CA SER A 193 3.78 -8.40 4.63
C SER A 193 5.11 -7.75 5.00
N LEU A 194 5.03 -6.63 5.69
CA LEU A 194 6.17 -5.83 6.08
C LEU A 194 6.14 -5.55 7.59
N ARG A 195 7.32 -5.54 8.21
CA ARG A 195 7.51 -5.11 9.60
C ARG A 195 8.44 -3.90 9.63
N LEU A 196 7.97 -2.85 10.27
CA LEU A 196 8.71 -1.62 10.47
C LEU A 196 9.10 -1.44 11.94
N ALA A 197 10.24 -0.79 12.17
CA ALA A 197 10.65 -0.30 13.47
C ALA A 197 9.80 0.93 13.84
N ALA A 198 8.70 0.70 14.53
CA ALA A 198 7.84 1.76 15.06
C ALA A 198 7.19 1.29 16.36
N SER A 199 7.04 2.18 17.31
CA SER A 199 6.24 1.94 18.50
C SER A 199 4.84 2.52 18.33
N VAL A 200 3.87 1.92 19.02
CA VAL A 200 2.48 2.39 19.00
C VAL A 200 2.11 2.86 20.39
N ASN A 201 1.75 4.14 20.52
CA ASN A 201 1.20 4.67 21.75
C ASN A 201 -0.28 4.28 21.85
N LEU A 202 -0.57 3.13 22.42
CA LEU A 202 -1.92 2.74 22.75
C LEU A 202 -2.38 3.62 23.92
N VAL A 203 -3.14 4.67 23.61
CA VAL A 203 -3.94 5.31 24.65
C VAL A 203 -4.99 4.28 25.05
N GLU A 204 -4.92 3.79 26.29
CA GLU A 204 -5.98 2.97 26.88
C GLU A 204 -7.26 3.81 27.02
N ASN A 205 -7.87 4.16 25.92
CA ASN A 205 -9.29 4.47 25.94
C ASN A 205 -9.97 3.11 26.19
N LYS A 206 -10.50 2.92 27.38
CA LYS A 206 -11.50 1.90 27.67
C LYS A 206 -12.73 2.16 26.81
N VAL A 207 -12.60 1.95 25.50
CA VAL A 207 -13.75 1.73 24.64
C VAL A 207 -14.32 0.43 25.14
N GLN A 208 -15.50 0.48 25.75
CA GLN A 208 -16.29 -0.72 25.95
C GLN A 208 -16.42 -1.39 24.59
N MET A 209 -15.58 -2.39 24.37
CA MET A 209 -15.70 -3.23 23.20
C MET A 209 -17.02 -3.95 23.35
N THR A 210 -18.01 -3.52 22.58
CA THR A 210 -19.09 -4.44 22.24
C THR A 210 -18.40 -5.64 21.61
N GLU A 211 -18.45 -6.77 22.31
CA GLU A 211 -17.85 -8.01 21.83
C GLU A 211 -18.54 -8.42 20.53
N PHE A 212 -18.00 -7.96 19.42
CA PHE A 212 -18.35 -8.56 18.15
C PHE A 212 -17.67 -9.93 18.09
N PRO A 213 -18.40 -11.00 17.78
CA PRO A 213 -17.82 -12.32 17.63
C PRO A 213 -16.68 -12.25 16.61
N CYS A 214 -15.47 -12.63 17.02
CA CYS A 214 -14.25 -12.54 16.21
C CYS A 214 -14.28 -13.41 14.95
N ASN A 215 -15.23 -14.36 14.87
CA ASN A 215 -15.38 -15.25 13.73
C ASN A 215 -16.88 -15.52 13.46
N PHE A 216 -17.31 -15.19 12.26
CA PHE A 216 -18.60 -15.64 11.75
C PHE A 216 -18.40 -17.00 11.07
N ILE A 217 -18.85 -18.07 11.72
CA ILE A 217 -18.85 -19.38 11.12
C ILE A 217 -20.22 -19.58 10.44
N TRP A 218 -20.22 -19.62 9.10
CA TRP A 218 -21.42 -19.92 8.32
C TRP A 218 -21.78 -21.39 8.51
N LYS A 219 -22.90 -21.65 9.18
CA LYS A 219 -23.47 -22.99 9.33
C LYS A 219 -24.61 -23.18 8.36
N LYS A 220 -24.97 -24.44 8.07
CA LYS A 220 -26.05 -24.79 7.13
C LYS A 220 -27.39 -24.11 7.47
N ASP A 221 -27.66 -23.91 8.77
CA ASP A 221 -28.88 -23.28 9.27
C ASP A 221 -28.77 -21.73 9.36
N SER A 222 -27.59 -21.17 9.08
CA SER A 222 -27.36 -19.72 9.17
C SER A 222 -28.05 -18.96 8.03
N GLU A 223 -28.32 -19.61 6.92
CA GLU A 223 -28.94 -18.99 5.74
C GLU A 223 -30.36 -18.50 6.04
N GLU A 224 -31.20 -19.31 6.69
CA GLU A 224 -32.57 -18.91 7.05
C GLU A 224 -32.58 -17.79 8.09
N SER A 225 -31.73 -17.90 9.10
CA SER A 225 -31.57 -16.86 10.14
C SER A 225 -31.10 -15.54 9.54
N TYR A 226 -30.15 -15.59 8.59
CA TYR A 226 -29.65 -14.44 7.88
C TYR A 226 -30.74 -13.79 7.01
N LYS A 227 -31.46 -14.58 6.20
CA LYS A 227 -32.60 -14.09 5.39
C LYS A 227 -33.65 -13.41 6.25
N LYS A 228 -34.00 -14.02 7.38
CA LYS A 228 -34.98 -13.49 8.33
C LYS A 228 -34.51 -12.17 8.98
N ALA A 229 -33.21 -12.09 9.35
CA ALA A 229 -32.64 -10.86 9.87
C ALA A 229 -32.64 -9.73 8.83
N PHE A 230 -32.30 -10.02 7.58
CA PHE A 230 -32.32 -9.07 6.47
C PHE A 230 -33.73 -8.57 6.11
N GLN A 231 -34.75 -9.38 6.38
CA GLN A 231 -36.15 -9.00 6.16
C GLN A 231 -36.75 -8.21 7.33
N SER A 232 -36.02 -8.06 8.45
CA SER A 232 -36.48 -7.28 9.59
C SER A 232 -36.62 -5.81 9.26
N ASP A 233 -37.62 -5.16 9.81
CA ASP A 233 -37.90 -3.74 9.55
C ASP A 233 -36.71 -2.86 9.98
N LEU A 234 -36.03 -3.23 11.06
CA LEU A 234 -34.81 -2.55 11.53
C LEU A 234 -33.70 -2.49 10.46
N ILE A 235 -33.49 -3.59 9.75
CA ILE A 235 -32.46 -3.66 8.69
C ILE A 235 -32.93 -2.93 7.44
N LYS A 236 -34.21 -3.06 7.08
CA LYS A 236 -34.79 -2.32 5.94
C LYS A 236 -34.69 -0.81 6.15
N ASP A 237 -34.97 -0.33 7.34
CA ASP A 237 -34.86 1.10 7.68
C ASP A 237 -33.41 1.57 7.62
N LYS A 238 -32.46 0.76 8.12
CA LYS A 238 -31.03 1.08 8.02
C LYS A 238 -30.53 1.14 6.57
N ILE A 239 -30.96 0.20 5.73
CA ILE A 239 -30.62 0.20 4.30
C ILE A 239 -31.24 1.42 3.61
N LYS A 240 -32.50 1.75 3.91
CA LYS A 240 -33.17 2.91 3.35
C LYS A 240 -32.48 4.22 3.74
N ASN A 241 -32.08 4.37 4.99
CA ASN A 241 -31.32 5.53 5.46
C ASN A 241 -29.93 5.62 4.80
N LEU A 242 -29.24 4.48 4.63
CA LEU A 242 -27.97 4.44 3.92
C LEU A 242 -28.10 4.86 2.45
N CYS A 243 -29.19 4.47 1.77
CA CYS A 243 -29.46 4.89 0.40
C CYS A 243 -29.76 6.40 0.32
N ILE A 244 -30.45 6.97 1.31
CA ILE A 244 -30.71 8.42 1.40
C ILE A 244 -29.41 9.18 1.58
N ASP A 245 -28.51 8.72 2.47
CA ASP A 245 -27.19 9.34 2.73
C ASP A 245 -26.29 9.30 1.48
N ILE A 246 -26.44 8.28 0.61
CA ILE A 246 -25.70 8.18 -0.66
C ILE A 246 -26.28 9.10 -1.74
N GLU A 247 -27.61 9.30 -1.76
CA GLU A 247 -28.30 10.13 -2.75
C GLU A 247 -28.26 11.63 -2.42
N THR A 248 -28.00 11.99 -1.17
CA THR A 248 -27.82 13.39 -0.72
C THR A 248 -26.42 13.57 -0.14
N PRO A 249 -25.37 13.72 -0.96
CA PRO A 249 -24.09 14.16 -0.44
C PRO A 249 -24.28 15.57 0.11
N ASP A 250 -24.00 15.77 1.38
CA ASP A 250 -23.93 17.10 2.00
C ASP A 250 -22.91 17.95 1.20
N ILE A 251 -23.45 18.83 0.37
CA ILE A 251 -22.70 19.91 -0.26
C ILE A 251 -22.81 21.08 0.71
N ASP A 252 -22.02 21.07 1.75
CA ASP A 252 -21.81 22.24 2.60
C ASP A 252 -20.32 22.52 2.76
N THR A 253 -19.93 23.56 1.97
CA THR A 253 -18.82 24.54 2.07
C THR A 253 -17.42 24.04 2.45
#